data_3b9e63e23cd4d45baa3e8469bdbe131a
#
_entry.id   3b9e63e23cd4d45baa3e8469bdbe131a
#
_cell.length_a   1.000
_cell.length_b   1.000
_cell.length_c   1.000
_cell.angle_alpha   90.00
_cell.angle_beta   90.00
_cell.angle_gamma   90.00
#
_symmetry.space_group_name_H-M   'P 1'
#
loop_
_entity.id
_entity.type
_entity.pdbx_description
1 polymer ?
#
loop_
_entity_poly.entity_id
_entity_poly.type
_entity_poly.pdbx_seq_one_letter_code
_entity_poly.pdbx_strand_id
1 'polypeptide(L)'
;LVGSERCIRDRSHTAVAVAANGGSRRLTVVSYLVSVAFFFDFIYRCFLCYDLADGAVYLQWNDLVSEGLTALFALLSCSYYFVVGRSYGGGRYDFRAFRFFHFVPALWGLCRLLTILAKMVSVLVDTQTVCEVLFLVALLLFLFSFATAVVTSRHAGRAVVFFGLLVFVCGCVLALPGLSVLFTGHRGLLNGSVYFGLADLLLGVFALAFVQDLRRRSAAD
;
A
#
# COMPACT_ATOMS: atom_id res chain seq x y z
N LEU A 1 12.36 37.93 3.07
CA LEU A 1 11.86 36.70 3.75
C LEU A 1 10.82 35.93 2.93
N VAL A 2 9.90 36.62 2.23
CA VAL A 2 8.86 35.97 1.39
C VAL A 2 9.45 35.26 0.16
N GLY A 3 10.60 35.67 -0.34
CA GLY A 3 11.27 35.06 -1.48
C GLY A 3 11.91 33.71 -1.17
N SER A 4 12.41 33.51 0.05
CA SER A 4 13.06 32.27 0.46
C SER A 4 12.06 31.11 0.67
N GLU A 5 10.87 31.39 1.18
CA GLU A 5 9.83 30.37 1.35
C GLU A 5 9.25 29.86 0.03
N ARG A 6 9.14 30.72 -0.99
CA ARG A 6 8.74 30.30 -2.34
C ARG A 6 9.79 29.39 -2.97
N CYS A 7 11.08 29.73 -2.84
CA CYS A 7 12.16 28.93 -3.40
C CYS A 7 12.27 27.53 -2.77
N ILE A 8 12.05 27.42 -1.45
CA ILE A 8 12.01 26.12 -0.73
C ILE A 8 10.75 25.33 -1.13
N ARG A 9 9.65 26.02 -1.36
CA ARG A 9 8.38 25.44 -1.78
C ARG A 9 8.47 24.85 -3.20
N ASP A 10 9.07 25.55 -4.16
CA ASP A 10 9.26 25.07 -5.53
C ASP A 10 10.24 23.89 -5.61
N ARG A 11 11.31 23.87 -4.79
CA ARG A 11 12.23 22.73 -4.71
C ARG A 11 11.58 21.44 -4.28
N SER A 12 10.68 21.48 -3.30
CA SER A 12 10.00 20.25 -2.85
C SER A 12 9.06 19.66 -3.92
N HIS A 13 8.56 20.48 -4.84
CA HIS A 13 7.69 20.05 -5.93
C HIS A 13 8.42 19.36 -7.07
N THR A 14 9.55 19.95 -7.46
CA THR A 14 10.43 19.34 -8.47
C THR A 14 11.00 18.02 -7.97
N ALA A 15 11.37 17.92 -6.69
CA ALA A 15 11.92 16.70 -6.10
C ALA A 15 10.94 15.52 -6.13
N VAL A 16 9.63 15.74 -5.84
CA VAL A 16 8.62 14.66 -5.90
C VAL A 16 8.39 14.20 -7.34
N ALA A 17 8.28 15.13 -8.29
CA ALA A 17 8.10 14.80 -9.71
C ALA A 17 9.34 14.08 -10.28
N VAL A 18 10.54 14.50 -9.87
CA VAL A 18 11.80 13.86 -10.26
C VAL A 18 11.97 12.49 -9.57
N ALA A 19 11.57 12.35 -8.30
CA ALA A 19 11.59 11.06 -7.61
C ALA A 19 10.65 10.05 -8.26
N ALA A 20 9.49 10.49 -8.76
CA ALA A 20 8.57 9.63 -9.49
C ALA A 20 9.14 9.16 -10.85
N ASN A 21 9.96 10.00 -11.51
CA ASN A 21 10.49 9.71 -12.86
C ASN A 21 11.96 9.29 -12.88
N GLY A 22 12.63 9.27 -11.74
CA GLY A 22 14.06 8.98 -11.67
C GLY A 22 14.36 7.51 -11.38
N GLY A 23 15.28 6.89 -12.15
CA GLY A 23 15.73 5.53 -11.94
C GLY A 23 16.29 5.30 -10.53
N SER A 24 15.69 4.38 -9.77
CA SER A 24 16.16 3.96 -8.45
C SER A 24 16.08 2.44 -8.34
N ARG A 25 17.24 1.78 -8.32
CA ARG A 25 17.31 0.31 -8.22
C ARG A 25 16.57 -0.22 -6.98
N ARG A 26 16.59 0.53 -5.87
CA ARG A 26 15.91 0.12 -4.63
C ARG A 26 14.39 0.14 -4.82
N LEU A 27 13.85 1.22 -5.35
CA LEU A 27 12.41 1.34 -5.64
C LEU A 27 11.96 0.30 -6.67
N THR A 28 12.78 0.02 -7.68
CA THR A 28 12.52 -1.06 -8.65
C THR A 28 12.32 -2.40 -7.95
N VAL A 29 13.28 -2.81 -7.11
CA VAL A 29 13.22 -4.11 -6.42
C VAL A 29 12.02 -4.16 -5.48
N VAL A 30 11.83 -3.13 -4.66
CA VAL A 30 10.72 -3.11 -3.69
C VAL A 30 9.37 -3.09 -4.40
N SER A 31 9.22 -2.36 -5.51
CA SER A 31 7.98 -2.37 -6.29
C SER A 31 7.65 -3.75 -6.86
N TYR A 32 8.65 -4.50 -7.35
CA TYR A 32 8.43 -5.87 -7.80
C TYR A 32 8.05 -6.80 -6.64
N LEU A 33 8.68 -6.65 -5.46
CA LEU A 33 8.29 -7.44 -4.28
C LEU A 33 6.85 -7.15 -3.84
N VAL A 34 6.44 -5.87 -3.85
CA VAL A 34 5.04 -5.48 -3.59
C VAL A 34 4.10 -6.07 -4.64
N SER A 35 4.48 -6.04 -5.92
CA SER A 35 3.69 -6.65 -6.99
C SER A 35 3.47 -8.15 -6.74
N VAL A 36 4.52 -8.88 -6.39
CA VAL A 36 4.43 -10.31 -6.05
C VAL A 36 3.54 -10.53 -4.82
N ALA A 37 3.64 -9.69 -3.79
CA ALA A 37 2.78 -9.78 -2.61
C ALA A 37 1.29 -9.59 -2.96
N PHE A 38 0.96 -8.62 -3.83
CA PHE A 38 -0.41 -8.44 -4.30
C PHE A 38 -0.91 -9.62 -5.15
N PHE A 39 -0.04 -10.28 -5.89
CA PHE A 39 -0.39 -11.47 -6.63
C PHE A 39 -0.75 -12.62 -5.69
N PHE A 40 0.00 -12.81 -4.60
CA PHE A 40 -0.33 -13.79 -3.56
C PHE A 40 -1.61 -13.42 -2.80
N ASP A 41 -1.84 -12.13 -2.49
CA ASP A 41 -3.09 -11.67 -1.88
C ASP A 41 -4.29 -11.96 -2.79
N PHE A 42 -4.17 -11.73 -4.10
CA PHE A 42 -5.18 -12.09 -5.09
C PHE A 42 -5.51 -13.58 -5.06
N ILE A 43 -4.48 -14.45 -5.14
CA ILE A 43 -4.69 -15.92 -5.10
C ILE A 43 -5.40 -16.35 -3.80
N TYR A 44 -4.93 -15.83 -2.67
CA TYR A 44 -5.53 -16.14 -1.37
C TYR A 44 -7.01 -15.76 -1.31
N ARG A 45 -7.37 -14.57 -1.82
CA ARG A 45 -8.76 -14.12 -1.85
C ARG A 45 -9.62 -14.92 -2.82
N CYS A 46 -9.06 -15.40 -3.92
CA CYS A 46 -9.77 -16.32 -4.81
C CYS A 46 -10.11 -17.64 -4.09
N PHE A 47 -9.18 -18.19 -3.29
CA PHE A 47 -9.47 -19.36 -2.47
C PHE A 47 -10.54 -19.07 -1.41
N LEU A 48 -10.47 -17.90 -0.77
CA LEU A 48 -11.49 -17.51 0.22
C LEU A 48 -12.87 -17.35 -0.41
N CYS A 49 -12.97 -16.75 -1.61
CA CYS A 49 -14.21 -16.67 -2.36
C CYS A 49 -14.75 -18.07 -2.74
N TYR A 50 -13.86 -18.99 -3.09
CA TYR A 50 -14.24 -20.37 -3.39
C TYR A 50 -14.79 -21.08 -2.15
N ASP A 51 -14.11 -20.99 -1.00
CA ASP A 51 -14.56 -21.58 0.27
C ASP A 51 -15.88 -20.99 0.74
N LEU A 52 -16.09 -19.66 0.57
CA LEU A 52 -17.36 -18.99 0.87
C LEU A 52 -18.50 -19.47 -0.04
N ALA A 53 -18.20 -19.80 -1.30
CA ALA A 53 -19.21 -20.28 -2.25
C ALA A 53 -19.58 -21.75 -2.03
N ASP A 54 -18.62 -22.60 -1.63
CA ASP A 54 -18.81 -24.05 -1.49
C ASP A 54 -19.32 -24.45 -0.10
N GLY A 55 -18.95 -23.70 0.96
CA GLY A 55 -19.23 -24.03 2.36
C GLY A 55 -20.54 -23.46 2.93
N ALA A 56 -21.26 -22.61 2.22
CA ALA A 56 -22.35 -21.85 2.81
C ALA A 56 -23.73 -22.49 2.61
N VAL A 57 -24.30 -22.99 3.69
CA VAL A 57 -25.76 -23.27 3.79
C VAL A 57 -26.57 -21.96 3.57
N TYR A 58 -26.00 -20.81 3.91
CA TYR A 58 -26.51 -19.46 3.62
C TYR A 58 -25.38 -18.61 3.06
N LEU A 59 -25.38 -18.42 1.74
CA LEU A 59 -24.42 -17.58 1.04
C LEU A 59 -24.59 -16.12 1.50
N GLN A 60 -23.62 -15.57 2.21
CA GLN A 60 -23.59 -14.16 2.54
C GLN A 60 -23.04 -13.38 1.33
N TRP A 61 -23.95 -12.98 0.43
CA TRP A 61 -23.60 -12.27 -0.80
C TRP A 61 -22.72 -11.05 -0.56
N ASN A 62 -22.93 -10.35 0.56
CA ASN A 62 -22.15 -9.16 0.90
C ASN A 62 -20.65 -9.51 1.12
N ASP A 63 -20.35 -10.61 1.79
CA ASP A 63 -18.99 -11.05 2.05
C ASP A 63 -18.33 -11.53 0.75
N LEU A 64 -19.04 -12.30 -0.07
CA LEU A 64 -18.53 -12.76 -1.36
C LEU A 64 -18.22 -11.57 -2.30
N VAL A 65 -19.11 -10.58 -2.38
CA VAL A 65 -18.91 -9.39 -3.22
C VAL A 65 -17.74 -8.56 -2.70
N SER A 66 -17.62 -8.36 -1.39
CA SER A 66 -16.53 -7.56 -0.81
C SER A 66 -15.17 -8.21 -1.00
N GLU A 67 -15.06 -9.53 -0.79
CA GLU A 67 -13.81 -10.26 -1.02
C GLU A 67 -13.48 -10.35 -2.53
N GLY A 68 -14.48 -10.53 -3.39
CA GLY A 68 -14.30 -10.54 -4.84
C GLY A 68 -13.82 -9.20 -5.39
N LEU A 69 -14.39 -8.08 -4.92
CA LEU A 69 -13.91 -6.73 -5.27
C LEU A 69 -12.47 -6.49 -4.78
N THR A 70 -12.17 -6.93 -3.56
CA THR A 70 -10.82 -6.78 -3.01
C THR A 70 -9.81 -7.63 -3.80
N ALA A 71 -10.19 -8.84 -4.24
CA ALA A 71 -9.38 -9.68 -5.12
C ALA A 71 -9.12 -8.99 -6.47
N LEU A 72 -10.15 -8.42 -7.10
CA LEU A 72 -10.01 -7.70 -8.36
C LEU A 72 -9.03 -6.53 -8.23
N PHE A 73 -9.19 -5.70 -7.19
CA PHE A 73 -8.28 -4.58 -6.96
C PHE A 73 -6.88 -5.02 -6.52
N ALA A 74 -6.70 -6.18 -5.90
CA ALA A 74 -5.39 -6.77 -5.64
C ALA A 74 -4.67 -7.12 -6.95
N LEU A 75 -5.36 -7.75 -7.90
CA LEU A 75 -4.80 -8.06 -9.23
C LEU A 75 -4.41 -6.80 -10.01
N LEU A 76 -5.28 -5.79 -9.99
CA LEU A 76 -4.98 -4.51 -10.62
C LEU A 76 -3.81 -3.79 -9.93
N SER A 77 -3.69 -3.87 -8.61
CA SER A 77 -2.57 -3.31 -7.83
C SER A 77 -1.27 -4.06 -8.12
N CYS A 78 -1.32 -5.39 -8.31
CA CYS A 78 -0.18 -6.18 -8.77
C CYS A 78 0.36 -5.61 -10.10
N SER A 79 -0.52 -5.43 -11.09
CA SER A 79 -0.16 -4.85 -12.38
C SER A 79 0.39 -3.42 -12.25
N TYR A 80 -0.20 -2.61 -11.38
CA TYR A 80 0.26 -1.26 -11.10
C TYR A 80 1.71 -1.24 -10.57
N TYR A 81 2.01 -2.01 -9.50
CA TYR A 81 3.35 -2.03 -8.92
C TYR A 81 4.39 -2.67 -9.85
N PHE A 82 3.99 -3.59 -10.71
CA PHE A 82 4.86 -4.13 -11.76
C PHE A 82 5.28 -3.03 -12.75
N VAL A 83 4.32 -2.22 -13.22
CA VAL A 83 4.59 -1.08 -14.12
C VAL A 83 5.44 -0.02 -13.43
N VAL A 84 5.14 0.29 -12.16
CA VAL A 84 5.93 1.22 -11.34
C VAL A 84 7.37 0.72 -11.21
N GLY A 85 7.58 -0.57 -10.92
CA GLY A 85 8.90 -1.18 -10.84
C GLY A 85 9.69 -1.05 -12.14
N ARG A 86 9.03 -1.30 -13.28
CA ARG A 86 9.64 -1.14 -14.61
C ARG A 86 10.02 0.32 -14.89
N SER A 87 9.19 1.25 -14.49
CA SER A 87 9.46 2.69 -14.63
C SER A 87 10.72 3.12 -13.86
N TYR A 88 10.86 2.70 -12.60
CA TYR A 88 12.05 2.97 -11.81
C TYR A 88 13.31 2.23 -12.30
N GLY A 89 13.14 1.14 -13.04
CA GLY A 89 14.22 0.38 -13.67
C GLY A 89 14.79 0.99 -14.95
N GLY A 90 14.37 2.20 -15.34
CA GLY A 90 14.85 2.90 -16.54
C GLY A 90 13.91 2.79 -17.75
N GLY A 91 12.71 2.21 -17.58
CA GLY A 91 11.64 2.28 -18.57
C GLY A 91 11.04 3.69 -18.62
N ARG A 92 10.90 4.22 -19.84
CA ARG A 92 10.15 5.48 -20.03
C ARG A 92 8.66 5.20 -19.89
N TYR A 93 8.11 5.45 -18.71
CA TYR A 93 6.68 5.36 -18.48
C TYR A 93 6.15 6.73 -18.11
N ASP A 94 5.18 7.22 -18.88
CA ASP A 94 4.53 8.48 -18.57
C ASP A 94 3.41 8.27 -17.55
N PHE A 95 3.73 8.45 -16.26
CA PHE A 95 2.76 8.38 -15.18
C PHE A 95 1.57 9.32 -15.34
N ARG A 96 1.72 10.39 -16.13
CA ARG A 96 0.64 11.37 -16.36
C ARG A 96 -0.43 10.84 -17.32
N ALA A 97 -0.08 9.91 -18.21
CA ALA A 97 -1.02 9.34 -19.17
C ALA A 97 -2.11 8.49 -18.50
N PHE A 98 -1.78 7.85 -17.37
CA PHE A 98 -2.68 6.94 -16.67
C PHE A 98 -3.01 7.42 -15.25
N ARG A 99 -3.54 8.65 -15.13
CA ARG A 99 -3.84 9.28 -13.83
C ARG A 99 -4.71 8.43 -12.91
N PHE A 100 -5.72 7.75 -13.46
CA PHE A 100 -6.63 6.91 -12.69
C PHE A 100 -5.97 5.64 -12.15
N PHE A 101 -4.92 5.14 -12.80
CA PHE A 101 -4.24 3.93 -12.40
C PHE A 101 -3.50 4.08 -11.05
N HIS A 102 -3.14 5.31 -10.68
CA HIS A 102 -2.54 5.59 -9.37
C HIS A 102 -3.51 5.42 -8.18
N PHE A 103 -4.82 5.45 -8.44
CA PHE A 103 -5.83 5.24 -7.40
C PHE A 103 -6.17 3.78 -7.16
N VAL A 104 -5.73 2.86 -8.02
CA VAL A 104 -6.05 1.44 -7.91
C VAL A 104 -5.61 0.83 -6.58
N PRO A 105 -4.36 1.03 -6.10
CA PRO A 105 -3.97 0.51 -4.78
C PRO A 105 -4.77 1.14 -3.63
N ALA A 106 -5.21 2.39 -3.77
CA ALA A 106 -6.06 3.04 -2.79
C ALA A 106 -7.47 2.42 -2.77
N LEU A 107 -8.02 2.04 -3.92
CA LEU A 107 -9.30 1.32 -4.00
C LEU A 107 -9.21 -0.07 -3.34
N TRP A 108 -8.10 -0.80 -3.54
CA TRP A 108 -7.86 -2.05 -2.81
C TRP A 108 -7.88 -1.82 -1.29
N GLY A 109 -7.14 -0.82 -0.80
CA GLY A 109 -7.10 -0.49 0.62
C GLY A 109 -8.46 -0.05 1.16
N LEU A 110 -9.24 0.69 0.37
CA LEU A 110 -10.59 1.10 0.73
C LEU A 110 -11.55 -0.09 0.83
N CYS A 111 -11.54 -1.00 -0.14
CA CYS A 111 -12.38 -2.21 -0.09
C CYS A 111 -12.04 -3.06 1.14
N ARG A 112 -10.74 -3.27 1.43
CA ARG A 112 -10.29 -4.00 2.62
C ARG A 112 -10.73 -3.30 3.91
N LEU A 113 -10.60 -1.97 3.99
CA LEU A 113 -11.05 -1.20 5.14
C LEU A 113 -12.57 -1.34 5.36
N LEU A 114 -13.37 -1.23 4.30
CA LEU A 114 -14.83 -1.39 4.37
C LEU A 114 -15.22 -2.80 4.82
N THR A 115 -14.54 -3.83 4.33
CA THR A 115 -14.76 -5.23 4.76
C THR A 115 -14.50 -5.40 6.26
N ILE A 116 -13.38 -4.83 6.76
CA ILE A 116 -13.06 -4.89 8.19
C ILE A 116 -14.09 -4.13 9.03
N LEU A 117 -14.45 -2.91 8.62
CA LEU A 117 -15.44 -2.11 9.34
C LEU A 117 -16.82 -2.80 9.37
N ALA A 118 -17.24 -3.45 8.28
CA ALA A 118 -18.49 -4.20 8.24
C ALA A 118 -18.46 -5.39 9.24
N LYS A 119 -17.33 -6.07 9.35
CA LYS A 119 -17.13 -7.18 10.32
C LYS A 119 -17.04 -6.67 11.78
N MET A 120 -16.50 -5.49 12.01
CA MET A 120 -16.41 -4.89 13.36
C MET A 120 -17.77 -4.63 14.01
N VAL A 121 -18.83 -4.38 13.24
CA VAL A 121 -20.17 -4.17 13.78
C VAL A 121 -20.73 -5.42 14.43
N SER A 122 -20.25 -6.60 14.05
CA SER A 122 -20.80 -7.89 14.48
C SER A 122 -19.92 -8.65 15.49
N VAL A 123 -18.68 -8.23 15.74
CA VAL A 123 -17.70 -8.97 16.56
C VAL A 123 -17.03 -8.03 17.57
N LEU A 124 -16.63 -8.57 18.73
CA LEU A 124 -15.80 -7.85 19.71
C LEU A 124 -14.50 -7.38 19.04
N VAL A 125 -14.23 -6.07 19.17
CA VAL A 125 -13.09 -5.41 18.55
C VAL A 125 -11.80 -5.91 19.23
N ASP A 126 -10.98 -6.64 18.50
CA ASP A 126 -9.64 -7.03 18.93
C ASP A 126 -8.63 -5.90 18.65
N THR A 127 -7.62 -5.79 19.50
CA THR A 127 -6.53 -4.80 19.35
C THR A 127 -5.83 -4.91 18.00
N GLN A 128 -5.69 -6.12 17.46
CA GLN A 128 -5.10 -6.37 16.14
C GLN A 128 -5.93 -5.69 15.05
N THR A 129 -7.25 -5.83 15.09
CA THR A 129 -8.18 -5.22 14.14
C THR A 129 -8.10 -3.69 14.18
N VAL A 130 -7.96 -3.09 15.37
CA VAL A 130 -7.76 -1.63 15.50
C VAL A 130 -6.46 -1.20 14.84
N CYS A 131 -5.36 -1.91 15.07
CA CYS A 131 -4.07 -1.63 14.43
C CYS A 131 -4.15 -1.76 12.90
N GLU A 132 -4.89 -2.75 12.39
CA GLU A 132 -5.11 -2.94 10.96
C GLU A 132 -5.90 -1.79 10.34
N VAL A 133 -6.95 -1.31 11.00
CA VAL A 133 -7.70 -0.12 10.57
C VAL A 133 -6.82 1.11 10.53
N LEU A 134 -6.02 1.34 11.59
CA LEU A 134 -5.08 2.48 11.62
C LEU A 134 -4.05 2.40 10.50
N PHE A 135 -3.50 1.22 10.24
CA PHE A 135 -2.59 1.00 9.11
C PHE A 135 -3.26 1.32 7.77
N LEU A 136 -4.46 0.79 7.53
CA LEU A 136 -5.19 1.01 6.27
C LEU A 136 -5.55 2.48 6.06
N VAL A 137 -5.96 3.19 7.10
CA VAL A 137 -6.23 4.63 7.04
C VAL A 137 -4.93 5.39 6.70
N ALA A 138 -3.83 5.08 7.38
CA ALA A 138 -2.53 5.70 7.08
C ALA A 138 -2.07 5.39 5.65
N LEU A 139 -2.26 4.15 5.19
CA LEU A 139 -1.94 3.70 3.83
C LEU A 139 -2.77 4.46 2.78
N LEU A 140 -4.07 4.61 2.99
CA LEU A 140 -4.94 5.37 2.09
C LEU A 140 -4.50 6.83 2.00
N LEU A 141 -4.18 7.47 3.11
CA LEU A 141 -3.67 8.84 3.15
C LEU A 141 -2.32 8.97 2.43
N PHE A 142 -1.43 7.98 2.60
CA PHE A 142 -0.16 7.92 1.87
C PHE A 142 -0.39 7.77 0.37
N LEU A 143 -1.19 6.78 -0.06
CA LEU A 143 -1.44 6.50 -1.48
C LEU A 143 -2.14 7.67 -2.16
N PHE A 144 -3.08 8.32 -1.49
CA PHE A 144 -3.74 9.51 -2.00
C PHE A 144 -2.77 10.70 -2.12
N SER A 145 -1.94 10.92 -1.10
CA SER A 145 -0.91 11.96 -1.11
C SER A 145 0.15 11.68 -2.18
N PHE A 146 0.53 10.42 -2.37
CA PHE A 146 1.44 9.96 -3.41
C PHE A 146 0.84 10.20 -4.81
N ALA A 147 -0.40 9.75 -5.05
CA ALA A 147 -1.09 9.95 -6.32
C ALA A 147 -1.23 11.45 -6.66
N THR A 148 -1.64 12.26 -5.69
CA THR A 148 -1.74 13.72 -5.89
C THR A 148 -0.38 14.38 -6.16
N ALA A 149 0.69 13.94 -5.50
CA ALA A 149 2.04 14.43 -5.73
C ALA A 149 2.53 14.12 -7.14
N VAL A 150 2.28 12.90 -7.62
CA VAL A 150 2.69 12.46 -8.97
C VAL A 150 1.88 13.15 -10.06
N VAL A 151 0.56 13.33 -9.84
CA VAL A 151 -0.36 13.88 -10.86
C VAL A 151 -0.32 15.41 -10.90
N THR A 152 -0.28 16.09 -9.73
CA THR A 152 -0.52 17.54 -9.64
C THR A 152 0.74 18.35 -9.37
N SER A 153 1.85 17.70 -8.99
CA SER A 153 3.13 18.33 -8.60
C SER A 153 2.99 19.46 -7.55
N ARG A 154 1.87 19.54 -6.81
CA ARG A 154 1.61 20.60 -5.83
C ARG A 154 1.60 20.07 -4.39
N HIS A 155 2.30 20.76 -3.50
CA HIS A 155 2.20 20.75 -2.01
C HIS A 155 2.23 19.42 -1.24
N ALA A 156 2.30 18.25 -1.89
CA ALA A 156 2.15 16.95 -1.25
C ALA A 156 3.43 16.39 -0.59
N GLY A 157 4.59 17.00 -0.79
CA GLY A 157 5.87 16.42 -0.34
C GLY A 157 5.95 16.14 1.17
N ARG A 158 5.47 17.07 2.01
CA ARG A 158 5.46 16.87 3.47
C ARG A 158 4.46 15.79 3.90
N ALA A 159 3.27 15.79 3.30
CA ALA A 159 2.24 14.79 3.58
C ALA A 159 2.70 13.38 3.19
N VAL A 160 3.32 13.22 2.02
CA VAL A 160 3.89 11.95 1.56
C VAL A 160 4.96 11.43 2.53
N VAL A 161 5.85 12.32 3.03
CA VAL A 161 6.87 11.93 4.00
C VAL A 161 6.24 11.51 5.33
N PHE A 162 5.30 12.29 5.84
CA PHE A 162 4.66 12.00 7.12
C PHE A 162 3.87 10.69 7.08
N PHE A 163 2.95 10.56 6.11
CA PHE A 163 2.14 9.36 5.98
C PHE A 163 2.96 8.13 5.55
N GLY A 164 4.01 8.31 4.75
CA GLY A 164 4.90 7.21 4.39
C GLY A 164 5.66 6.63 5.58
N LEU A 165 6.14 7.46 6.50
CA LEU A 165 6.75 7.01 7.74
C LEU A 165 5.71 6.34 8.66
N LEU A 166 4.51 6.90 8.75
CA LEU A 166 3.42 6.33 9.56
C LEU A 166 3.02 4.94 9.06
N VAL A 167 2.86 4.76 7.75
CA VAL A 167 2.57 3.46 7.13
C VAL A 167 3.66 2.44 7.43
N PHE A 168 4.93 2.84 7.35
CA PHE A 168 6.04 1.95 7.67
C PHE A 168 5.99 1.48 9.13
N VAL A 169 5.79 2.40 10.07
CA VAL A 169 5.72 2.07 11.51
C VAL A 169 4.53 1.16 11.79
N CYS A 170 3.33 1.51 11.31
CA CYS A 170 2.13 0.68 11.49
C CYS A 170 2.28 -0.70 10.82
N GLY A 171 2.87 -0.77 9.63
CA GLY A 171 3.16 -2.04 8.94
C GLY A 171 4.12 -2.93 9.71
N CYS A 172 5.15 -2.36 10.34
CA CYS A 172 6.04 -3.10 11.24
C CYS A 172 5.29 -3.62 12.48
N VAL A 173 4.46 -2.80 13.10
CA VAL A 173 3.68 -3.21 14.30
C VAL A 173 2.75 -4.37 13.98
N LEU A 174 2.13 -4.39 12.80
CA LEU A 174 1.25 -5.47 12.38
C LEU A 174 2.00 -6.75 11.98
N ALA A 175 3.10 -6.61 11.23
CA ALA A 175 3.77 -7.75 10.62
C ALA A 175 4.75 -8.46 11.58
N LEU A 176 5.47 -7.72 12.44
CA LEU A 176 6.51 -8.30 13.29
C LEU A 176 6.01 -9.37 14.26
N PRO A 177 4.85 -9.21 14.95
CA PRO A 177 4.32 -10.27 15.80
C PRO A 177 4.02 -11.56 15.02
N GLY A 178 3.37 -11.45 13.86
CA GLY A 178 3.07 -12.59 13.00
C GLY A 178 4.34 -13.31 12.51
N LEU A 179 5.35 -12.55 12.09
CA LEU A 179 6.64 -13.10 11.68
C LEU A 179 7.38 -13.78 12.85
N SER A 180 7.35 -13.19 14.05
CA SER A 180 7.99 -13.81 15.22
C SER A 180 7.36 -15.17 15.56
N VAL A 181 6.03 -15.28 15.52
CA VAL A 181 5.31 -16.56 15.73
C VAL A 181 5.66 -17.59 14.64
N LEU A 182 5.80 -17.15 13.39
CA LEU A 182 6.22 -18.01 12.30
C LEU A 182 7.62 -18.60 12.54
N PHE A 183 8.59 -17.78 12.97
CA PHE A 183 9.96 -18.22 13.25
C PHE A 183 10.08 -19.12 14.48
N THR A 184 9.23 -18.91 15.50
CA THR A 184 9.22 -19.75 16.71
C THR A 184 8.50 -21.10 16.52
N GLY A 185 7.89 -21.33 15.37
CA GLY A 185 7.24 -22.61 15.03
C GLY A 185 5.87 -22.83 15.67
N HIS A 186 5.35 -21.89 16.43
CA HIS A 186 4.05 -21.97 17.10
C HIS A 186 2.89 -21.63 16.14
N ARG A 187 2.82 -22.33 15.02
CA ARG A 187 1.84 -22.07 13.94
C ARG A 187 0.38 -22.10 14.38
N GLY A 188 0.06 -22.81 15.46
CA GLY A 188 -1.30 -22.88 16.02
C GLY A 188 -1.81 -21.57 16.64
N LEU A 189 -0.92 -20.59 16.88
CA LEU A 189 -1.30 -19.25 17.37
C LEU A 189 -1.61 -18.26 16.22
N LEU A 190 -1.38 -18.67 14.97
CA LEU A 190 -1.66 -17.86 13.79
C LEU A 190 -3.13 -18.02 13.42
N ASN A 191 -4.00 -17.26 14.06
CA ASN A 191 -5.38 -17.08 13.62
C ASN A 191 -5.39 -16.22 12.35
N GLY A 192 -5.57 -16.88 11.18
CA GLY A 192 -5.70 -16.16 9.90
C GLY A 192 -4.35 -15.67 9.33
N SER A 193 -4.34 -15.12 8.32
CA SER A 193 -3.42 -14.68 7.29
C SER A 193 -2.08 -14.04 7.75
N VAL A 194 -1.05 -14.86 8.01
CA VAL A 194 0.38 -14.40 7.97
C VAL A 194 0.68 -13.68 6.63
N TYR A 195 0.00 -14.09 5.58
CA TYR A 195 0.11 -13.50 4.24
C TYR A 195 -0.27 -12.02 4.19
N PHE A 196 -1.29 -11.59 4.96
CA PHE A 196 -1.66 -10.16 5.01
C PHE A 196 -0.58 -9.30 5.66
N GLY A 197 0.00 -9.77 6.77
CA GLY A 197 1.08 -9.04 7.42
C GLY A 197 2.31 -8.83 6.53
N LEU A 198 2.62 -9.78 5.64
CA LEU A 198 3.74 -9.63 4.71
C LEU A 198 3.48 -8.58 3.63
N ALA A 199 2.27 -8.53 3.06
CA ALA A 199 1.89 -7.51 2.09
C ALA A 199 1.91 -6.11 2.70
N ASP A 200 1.38 -5.98 3.93
CA ASP A 200 1.35 -4.72 4.67
C ASP A 200 2.77 -4.24 5.02
N LEU A 201 3.67 -5.15 5.41
CA LEU A 201 5.08 -4.85 5.64
C LEU A 201 5.77 -4.36 4.35
N LEU A 202 5.56 -5.05 3.23
CA LEU A 202 6.17 -4.68 1.95
C LEU A 202 5.66 -3.33 1.44
N LEU A 203 4.38 -3.01 1.66
CA LEU A 203 3.83 -1.68 1.40
C LEU A 203 4.48 -0.61 2.30
N GLY A 204 4.69 -0.91 3.57
CA GLY A 204 5.43 -0.05 4.49
C GLY A 204 6.87 0.18 4.03
N VAL A 205 7.58 -0.87 3.63
CA VAL A 205 8.94 -0.80 3.09
C VAL A 205 8.98 0.02 1.79
N PHE A 206 7.97 -0.13 0.91
CA PHE A 206 7.86 0.70 -0.29
C PHE A 206 7.71 2.19 0.06
N ALA A 207 6.82 2.51 1.00
CA ALA A 207 6.61 3.89 1.45
C ALA A 207 7.90 4.48 2.04
N LEU A 208 8.63 3.72 2.87
CA LEU A 208 9.92 4.14 3.43
C LEU A 208 10.99 4.35 2.34
N ALA A 209 11.11 3.40 1.40
CA ALA A 209 12.08 3.49 0.30
C ALA A 209 11.81 4.72 -0.56
N PHE A 210 10.53 5.02 -0.84
CA PHE A 210 10.13 6.22 -1.59
C PHE A 210 10.49 7.51 -0.83
N VAL A 211 10.20 7.58 0.48
CA VAL A 211 10.54 8.73 1.33
C VAL A 211 12.06 8.95 1.39
N GLN A 212 12.85 7.87 1.49
CA GLN A 212 14.32 7.96 1.49
C GLN A 212 14.87 8.47 0.15
N ASP A 213 14.32 8.00 -0.97
CA ASP A 213 14.73 8.46 -2.30
C ASP A 213 14.38 9.94 -2.51
N LEU A 214 13.20 10.35 -2.06
CA LEU A 214 12.76 11.74 -2.08
C LEU A 214 13.71 12.65 -1.29
N ARG A 215 14.08 12.26 -0.06
CA ARG A 215 15.01 13.03 0.77
C ARG A 215 16.40 13.14 0.16
N ARG A 216 16.92 12.05 -0.43
CA ARG A 216 18.24 12.05 -1.09
C ARG A 216 18.30 13.04 -2.25
N ARG A 217 17.27 13.08 -3.07
CA ARG A 217 17.20 14.00 -4.21
C ARG A 217 17.05 15.44 -3.77
N SER A 218 16.22 15.69 -2.75
CA SER A 218 16.08 17.03 -2.16
C SER A 218 17.36 17.53 -1.48
N ALA A 219 18.31 16.67 -1.14
CA ALA A 219 19.61 17.06 -0.57
C ALA A 219 20.70 17.23 -1.63
N ALA A 220 20.49 16.73 -2.85
CA ALA A 220 21.43 16.83 -3.97
C ALA A 220 21.23 18.09 -4.82
N ASP A 221 20.02 18.69 -4.75
CA ASP A 221 19.64 19.99 -5.37
C ASP A 221 19.92 21.15 -4.42
#